data_4d54326e3eadf2e58e465ef95cc99336
#
_entry.id   4d54326e3eadf2e58e465ef95cc99336
#
_cell.length_a   1.000
_cell.length_b   1.000
_cell.length_c   1.000
_cell.angle_alpha   90.00
_cell.angle_beta   90.00
_cell.angle_gamma   90.00
#
_symmetry.space_group_name_H-M   'P 1'
#
loop_
_entity.id
_entity.type
_entity.pdbx_description
1 polymer ?
#
loop_
_entity_poly.entity_id
_entity_poly.type
_entity_poly.pdbx_seq_one_letter_code
_entity_poly.pdbx_strand_id
1 'polypeptide(L)'
;TLAKVHRHSVLKEFDCEDEDLNSFLVEKSILFHNELLATTYLLKTKDEGKLIAYFSIFNDCVKVEKSDIPANSTLRKFLSRVPHPKRSLKSFPSIKIGRLAVCKEMKNCRIGTSIIDFVIDLAVRQNEQCACKYITVDAYGASIPFYLKKNFTFLTKKDEGKETRQMQYDITPILNAIKDETEVLQPTL
;
A
#
# COMPACT_ATOMS: atom_id res chain seq x y z
N THR A 1 2.35 9.33 17.70
CA THR A 1 1.17 9.94 17.05
C THR A 1 1.30 9.88 15.53
N LEU A 2 0.18 9.68 14.84
CA LEU A 2 0.10 9.71 13.36
C LEU A 2 -0.57 11.01 12.94
N ALA A 3 0.03 11.73 11.98
CA ALA A 3 -0.50 12.97 11.40
C ALA A 3 -0.34 12.93 9.87
N LYS A 4 -1.15 13.71 9.15
CA LYS A 4 -0.94 13.93 7.71
C LYS A 4 -0.06 15.16 7.49
N VAL A 5 0.74 15.14 6.43
CA VAL A 5 1.38 16.36 5.92
C VAL A 5 0.30 17.33 5.49
N HIS A 6 0.49 18.60 5.77
CA HIS A 6 -0.36 19.70 5.33
C HIS A 6 0.53 20.92 4.98
N ARG A 7 -0.08 21.96 4.38
CA ARG A 7 0.62 23.17 3.87
C ARG A 7 1.62 23.80 4.85
N HIS A 8 1.36 23.72 6.16
CA HIS A 8 2.19 24.35 7.18
C HIS A 8 3.03 23.34 7.98
N SER A 9 3.21 22.13 7.46
CA SER A 9 4.06 21.13 8.11
C SER A 9 5.52 21.59 8.09
N VAL A 10 6.16 21.55 9.26
CA VAL A 10 7.60 21.73 9.38
C VAL A 10 8.26 20.35 9.34
N LEU A 11 9.01 20.10 8.28
CA LEU A 11 9.63 18.81 7.99
C LEU A 11 11.15 18.98 7.98
N LYS A 12 11.75 18.96 9.17
CA LYS A 12 13.20 19.06 9.37
C LYS A 12 13.69 17.83 10.13
N GLU A 13 14.99 17.58 10.05
CA GLU A 13 15.69 16.58 10.87
C GLU A 13 15.18 15.13 10.73
N PHE A 14 14.87 14.69 9.51
CA PHE A 14 14.59 13.29 9.23
C PHE A 14 15.74 12.69 8.41
N ASP A 15 16.27 11.57 8.90
CA ASP A 15 17.31 10.81 8.22
C ASP A 15 17.01 9.31 8.31
N CYS A 16 16.78 8.68 7.17
CA CYS A 16 16.59 7.24 7.03
C CYS A 16 17.76 6.54 6.32
N GLU A 17 18.87 7.26 6.09
CA GLU A 17 20.05 6.81 5.31
C GLU A 17 19.76 6.59 3.81
N ASP A 18 18.70 7.20 3.29
CA ASP A 18 18.33 7.18 1.88
C ASP A 18 17.99 8.62 1.45
N GLU A 19 18.83 9.20 0.60
CA GLU A 19 18.74 10.60 0.20
C GLU A 19 17.47 10.88 -0.63
N ASP A 20 17.03 9.95 -1.50
CA ASP A 20 15.78 10.14 -2.26
C ASP A 20 14.57 10.20 -1.32
N LEU A 21 14.56 9.36 -0.29
CA LEU A 21 13.48 9.37 0.70
C LEU A 21 13.55 10.62 1.59
N ASN A 22 14.74 11.04 2.02
CA ASN A 22 14.93 12.25 2.83
C ASN A 22 14.50 13.50 2.07
N SER A 23 14.99 13.68 0.83
CA SER A 23 14.68 14.86 -0.01
C SER A 23 13.20 14.87 -0.41
N PHE A 24 12.60 13.74 -0.76
CA PHE A 24 11.16 13.68 -1.06
C PHE A 24 10.32 14.23 0.09
N LEU A 25 10.62 13.82 1.31
CA LEU A 25 9.84 14.26 2.46
C LEU A 25 9.87 15.80 2.61
N VAL A 26 11.06 16.39 2.54
CA VAL A 26 11.27 17.82 2.79
C VAL A 26 10.82 18.68 1.62
N GLU A 27 11.15 18.29 0.40
CA GLU A 27 11.01 19.15 -0.78
C GLU A 27 9.70 18.90 -1.56
N LYS A 28 9.20 17.65 -1.56
CA LYS A 28 8.14 17.24 -2.48
C LYS A 28 6.83 16.85 -1.80
N SER A 29 6.87 16.37 -0.55
CA SER A 29 5.70 15.78 0.10
C SER A 29 4.53 16.76 0.24
N ILE A 30 4.82 18.04 0.54
CA ILE A 30 3.81 19.11 0.65
C ILE A 30 3.23 19.45 -0.73
N LEU A 31 4.08 19.51 -1.75
CA LEU A 31 3.64 19.76 -3.13
C LEU A 31 2.70 18.65 -3.61
N PHE A 32 3.09 17.39 -3.42
CA PHE A 32 2.27 16.25 -3.80
C PHE A 32 0.92 16.22 -3.06
N HIS A 33 0.91 16.65 -1.80
CA HIS A 33 -0.33 16.80 -1.04
C HIS A 33 -1.23 17.89 -1.62
N ASN A 34 -0.68 19.08 -1.92
CA ASN A 34 -1.44 20.21 -2.45
C ASN A 34 -2.02 19.94 -3.85
N GLU A 35 -1.27 19.23 -4.67
CA GLU A 35 -1.68 18.82 -6.03
C GLU A 35 -2.57 17.56 -6.03
N LEU A 36 -2.96 17.04 -4.87
CA LEU A 36 -3.79 15.83 -4.70
C LEU A 36 -3.18 14.57 -5.33
N LEU A 37 -1.86 14.52 -5.48
CA LEU A 37 -1.14 13.39 -6.07
C LEU A 37 -0.85 12.29 -5.06
N ALA A 38 -0.59 12.65 -3.79
CA ALA A 38 -0.35 11.69 -2.72
C ALA A 38 -0.76 12.25 -1.36
N THR A 39 -1.10 11.34 -0.45
CA THR A 39 -1.25 11.66 0.97
C THR A 39 -0.04 11.13 1.72
N THR A 40 0.72 12.01 2.36
CA THR A 40 1.88 11.65 3.19
C THR A 40 1.49 11.68 4.66
N TYR A 41 1.77 10.58 5.34
CA TYR A 41 1.56 10.41 6.77
C TYR A 41 2.89 10.49 7.51
N LEU A 42 2.87 11.18 8.64
CA LEU A 42 4.01 11.39 9.53
C LEU A 42 3.76 10.62 10.83
N LEU A 43 4.70 9.78 11.23
CA LEU A 43 4.68 9.11 12.51
C LEU A 43 5.66 9.82 13.45
N LYS A 44 5.13 10.36 14.55
CA LYS A 44 5.90 11.13 15.54
C LYS A 44 5.85 10.48 16.91
N THR A 45 6.89 10.67 17.72
CA THR A 45 6.88 10.32 19.16
C THR A 45 5.76 11.07 19.88
N LYS A 46 5.30 10.55 21.02
CA LYS A 46 4.26 11.23 21.81
C LYS A 46 4.82 12.40 22.62
N ASP A 47 6.01 12.22 23.15
CA ASP A 47 6.59 13.16 24.13
C ASP A 47 7.22 14.38 23.45
N GLU A 48 8.12 14.16 22.50
CA GLU A 48 8.89 15.23 21.87
C GLU A 48 8.36 15.66 20.49
N GLY A 49 7.38 14.93 19.95
CA GLY A 49 6.90 15.16 18.60
C GLY A 49 7.95 14.88 17.50
N LYS A 50 9.05 14.17 17.85
CA LYS A 50 10.13 13.82 16.91
C LYS A 50 9.59 12.92 15.81
N LEU A 51 9.91 13.22 14.56
CA LEU A 51 9.54 12.42 13.41
C LEU A 51 10.38 11.15 13.36
N ILE A 52 9.72 9.98 13.39
CA ILE A 52 10.38 8.67 13.43
C ILE A 52 10.14 7.84 12.18
N ALA A 53 9.08 8.14 11.43
CA ALA A 53 8.81 7.49 10.16
C ALA A 53 7.83 8.33 9.33
N TYR A 54 7.81 8.09 8.03
CA TYR A 54 6.75 8.58 7.16
C TYR A 54 6.42 7.55 6.06
N PHE A 55 5.25 7.68 5.48
CA PHE A 55 4.88 6.96 4.28
C PHE A 55 3.92 7.79 3.44
N SER A 56 3.97 7.60 2.13
CA SER A 56 3.10 8.27 1.17
C SER A 56 2.30 7.25 0.39
N ILE A 57 1.00 7.49 0.27
CA ILE A 57 0.08 6.63 -0.48
C ILE A 57 -0.69 7.44 -1.52
N PHE A 58 -1.07 6.79 -2.59
CA PHE A 58 -1.92 7.35 -3.64
C PHE A 58 -2.77 6.27 -4.32
N ASN A 59 -3.82 6.72 -5.01
CA ASN A 59 -4.66 5.81 -5.79
C ASN A 59 -3.89 5.32 -7.02
N ASP A 60 -4.02 4.03 -7.30
CA ASP A 60 -3.35 3.36 -8.42
C ASP A 60 -4.26 2.29 -9.02
N CYS A 61 -3.82 1.67 -10.08
CA CYS A 61 -4.48 0.50 -10.63
C CYS A 61 -3.47 -0.57 -11.07
N VAL A 62 -3.74 -1.80 -10.68
CA VAL A 62 -3.00 -2.96 -11.17
C VAL A 62 -3.50 -3.32 -12.56
N LYS A 63 -2.64 -3.17 -13.57
CA LYS A 63 -2.93 -3.64 -14.94
C LYS A 63 -2.45 -5.08 -15.08
N VAL A 64 -3.37 -5.99 -15.39
CA VAL A 64 -3.08 -7.42 -15.50
C VAL A 64 -3.47 -7.90 -16.88
N GLU A 65 -2.54 -8.54 -17.59
CA GLU A 65 -2.84 -9.28 -18.79
C GLU A 65 -3.43 -10.65 -18.42
N LYS A 66 -4.30 -11.21 -19.26
CA LYS A 66 -4.90 -12.54 -18.99
C LYS A 66 -3.84 -13.63 -18.76
N SER A 67 -2.68 -13.51 -19.42
CA SER A 67 -1.52 -14.40 -19.28
C SER A 67 -0.93 -14.39 -17.86
N ASP A 68 -1.02 -13.25 -17.18
CA ASP A 68 -0.40 -13.04 -15.86
C ASP A 68 -1.29 -13.54 -14.70
N ILE A 69 -2.55 -13.89 -15.01
CA ILE A 69 -3.48 -14.41 -14.01
C ILE A 69 -3.37 -15.93 -13.94
N PRO A 70 -3.04 -16.52 -12.79
CA PRO A 70 -2.95 -17.98 -12.65
C PRO A 70 -4.22 -18.69 -13.09
N ALA A 71 -4.09 -19.79 -13.82
CA ALA A 71 -5.21 -20.51 -14.43
C ALA A 71 -6.29 -20.92 -13.42
N ASN A 72 -5.89 -21.29 -12.21
CA ASN A 72 -6.78 -21.78 -11.15
C ASN A 72 -7.21 -20.71 -10.15
N SER A 73 -6.88 -19.42 -10.37
CA SER A 73 -7.24 -18.35 -9.44
C SER A 73 -8.74 -18.07 -9.46
N THR A 74 -9.29 -17.69 -8.32
CA THR A 74 -10.69 -17.23 -8.17
C THR A 74 -10.97 -16.05 -9.12
N LEU A 75 -9.99 -15.16 -9.30
CA LEU A 75 -10.07 -14.04 -10.21
C LEU A 75 -10.25 -14.50 -11.66
N ARG A 76 -9.50 -15.52 -12.11
CA ARG A 76 -9.63 -16.05 -13.47
C ARG A 76 -10.99 -16.73 -13.69
N LYS A 77 -11.49 -17.46 -12.70
CA LYS A 77 -12.84 -18.04 -12.71
C LYS A 77 -13.93 -16.96 -12.77
N PHE A 78 -13.77 -15.88 -11.99
CA PHE A 78 -14.68 -14.73 -12.04
C PHE A 78 -14.67 -14.07 -13.42
N LEU A 79 -13.51 -13.75 -13.96
CA LEU A 79 -13.37 -13.09 -15.27
C LEU A 79 -13.90 -13.93 -16.43
N SER A 80 -13.86 -15.27 -16.33
CA SER A 80 -14.44 -16.17 -17.32
C SER A 80 -15.97 -16.16 -17.35
N ARG A 81 -16.61 -15.73 -16.27
CA ARG A 81 -18.07 -15.62 -16.13
C ARG A 81 -18.63 -14.26 -16.55
N VAL A 82 -17.77 -13.28 -16.79
CA VAL A 82 -18.20 -11.94 -17.24
C VAL A 82 -18.69 -12.03 -18.67
N PRO A 83 -19.97 -11.65 -18.98
CA PRO A 83 -20.64 -11.94 -20.28
C PRO A 83 -20.02 -11.27 -21.51
N HIS A 84 -19.12 -10.29 -21.34
CA HIS A 84 -18.54 -9.55 -22.47
C HIS A 84 -17.02 -9.59 -22.46
N PRO A 85 -16.40 -10.51 -23.26
CA PRO A 85 -14.95 -10.62 -23.37
C PRO A 85 -14.24 -9.33 -23.82
N LYS A 86 -14.95 -8.46 -24.56
CA LYS A 86 -14.44 -7.14 -24.99
C LYS A 86 -14.37 -6.10 -23.87
N ARG A 87 -15.08 -6.31 -22.76
CA ARG A 87 -15.07 -5.46 -21.55
C ARG A 87 -14.35 -6.11 -20.39
N SER A 88 -13.43 -7.06 -20.67
CA SER A 88 -12.63 -7.66 -19.59
C SER A 88 -11.97 -6.57 -18.78
N LEU A 89 -12.17 -6.60 -17.46
CA LEU A 89 -11.45 -5.74 -16.54
C LEU A 89 -9.94 -5.93 -16.78
N LYS A 90 -9.30 -4.89 -17.30
CA LYS A 90 -7.86 -4.88 -17.55
C LYS A 90 -7.09 -4.23 -16.41
N SER A 91 -7.80 -3.59 -15.48
CA SER A 91 -7.20 -2.92 -14.33
C SER A 91 -8.05 -3.13 -13.08
N PHE A 92 -7.38 -3.24 -11.95
CA PHE A 92 -7.97 -3.44 -10.65
C PHE A 92 -7.61 -2.27 -9.75
N PRO A 93 -8.58 -1.68 -9.01
CA PRO A 93 -8.31 -0.57 -8.13
C PRO A 93 -7.34 -0.97 -7.01
N SER A 94 -6.39 -0.09 -6.73
CA SER A 94 -5.38 -0.31 -5.71
C SER A 94 -4.97 0.99 -5.03
N ILE A 95 -4.42 0.85 -3.82
CA ILE A 95 -3.64 1.89 -3.15
C ILE A 95 -2.17 1.54 -3.34
N LYS A 96 -1.36 2.50 -3.77
CA LYS A 96 0.09 2.33 -3.89
C LYS A 96 0.80 2.98 -2.72
N ILE A 97 1.71 2.23 -2.11
CA ILE A 97 2.71 2.78 -1.19
C ILE A 97 3.84 3.32 -2.06
N GLY A 98 3.88 4.65 -2.25
CA GLY A 98 4.88 5.30 -3.07
C GLY A 98 6.20 5.51 -2.34
N ARG A 99 6.14 5.76 -1.03
CA ARG A 99 7.30 5.93 -0.15
C ARG A 99 7.01 5.33 1.21
N LEU A 100 8.01 4.72 1.83
CA LEU A 100 7.97 4.27 3.21
C LEU A 100 9.38 4.38 3.78
N ALA A 101 9.56 5.20 4.80
CA ALA A 101 10.84 5.43 5.45
C ALA A 101 10.72 5.42 6.98
N VAL A 102 11.70 4.82 7.63
CA VAL A 102 11.86 4.81 9.09
C VAL A 102 13.21 5.42 9.41
N CYS A 103 13.26 6.36 10.36
CA CYS A 103 14.52 7.00 10.73
C CYS A 103 15.55 5.96 11.20
N LYS A 104 16.81 6.27 11.00
CA LYS A 104 17.92 5.33 11.24
C LYS A 104 17.97 4.79 12.66
N GLU A 105 17.65 5.64 13.65
CA GLU A 105 17.65 5.28 15.07
C GLU A 105 16.53 4.29 15.44
N MET A 106 15.47 4.23 14.64
CA MET A 106 14.29 3.40 14.91
C MET A 106 14.17 2.21 13.94
N LYS A 107 15.23 1.92 13.17
CA LYS A 107 15.28 0.72 12.35
C LYS A 107 15.14 -0.54 13.23
N ASN A 108 14.52 -1.58 12.70
CA ASN A 108 14.23 -2.85 13.39
C ASN A 108 13.27 -2.77 14.60
N CYS A 109 12.66 -1.62 14.89
CA CYS A 109 11.65 -1.44 15.93
C CYS A 109 10.22 -1.81 15.47
N ARG A 110 10.06 -2.60 14.41
CA ARG A 110 8.77 -3.01 13.82
C ARG A 110 7.88 -1.87 13.33
N ILE A 111 8.39 -0.64 13.23
CA ILE A 111 7.62 0.53 12.78
C ILE A 111 7.11 0.32 11.35
N GLY A 112 7.96 -0.16 10.44
CA GLY A 112 7.54 -0.48 9.09
C GLY A 112 6.41 -1.51 9.04
N THR A 113 6.44 -2.50 9.93
CA THR A 113 5.34 -3.48 10.10
C THR A 113 4.03 -2.79 10.45
N SER A 114 4.04 -1.95 11.49
CA SER A 114 2.85 -1.21 11.93
C SER A 114 2.31 -0.26 10.85
N ILE A 115 3.19 0.29 10.02
CA ILE A 115 2.78 1.11 8.86
C ILE A 115 2.04 0.25 7.83
N ILE A 116 2.56 -0.94 7.49
CA ILE A 116 1.87 -1.85 6.56
C ILE A 116 0.50 -2.26 7.11
N ASP A 117 0.44 -2.63 8.39
CA ASP A 117 -0.81 -3.03 9.03
C ASP A 117 -1.85 -1.87 9.01
N PHE A 118 -1.40 -0.62 9.23
CA PHE A 118 -2.24 0.57 9.09
C PHE A 118 -2.73 0.78 7.64
N VAL A 119 -1.87 0.58 6.63
CA VAL A 119 -2.27 0.75 5.23
C VAL A 119 -3.28 -0.34 4.81
N ILE A 120 -3.13 -1.56 5.33
CA ILE A 120 -4.11 -2.64 5.11
C ILE A 120 -5.47 -2.25 5.72
N ASP A 121 -5.48 -1.80 6.96
CA ASP A 121 -6.70 -1.34 7.64
C ASP A 121 -7.35 -0.15 6.90
N LEU A 122 -6.55 0.79 6.41
CA LEU A 122 -7.05 1.89 5.58
C LEU A 122 -7.72 1.39 4.29
N ALA A 123 -7.10 0.43 3.60
CA ALA A 123 -7.64 -0.15 2.38
C ALA A 123 -8.94 -0.92 2.62
N VAL A 124 -9.03 -1.64 3.75
CA VAL A 124 -10.26 -2.32 4.18
C VAL A 124 -11.39 -1.31 4.40
N ARG A 125 -11.13 -0.24 5.17
CA ARG A 125 -12.13 0.82 5.42
C ARG A 125 -12.52 1.58 4.16
N GLN A 126 -11.59 1.79 3.23
CA GLN A 126 -11.90 2.45 1.96
C GLN A 126 -12.93 1.66 1.14
N ASN A 127 -12.96 0.33 1.26
CA ASN A 127 -13.93 -0.50 0.54
C ASN A 127 -15.40 -0.24 0.91
N GLU A 128 -15.67 0.41 2.03
CA GLU A 128 -17.02 0.86 2.39
C GLU A 128 -17.55 1.96 1.44
N GLN A 129 -16.64 2.72 0.82
CA GLN A 129 -16.97 3.87 -0.02
C GLN A 129 -16.50 3.68 -1.47
N CYS A 130 -15.34 3.12 -1.68
CA CYS A 130 -14.74 2.94 -3.00
C CYS A 130 -13.91 1.66 -3.04
N ALA A 131 -14.18 0.80 -4.00
CA ALA A 131 -13.50 -0.48 -4.12
C ALA A 131 -11.98 -0.32 -4.22
N CYS A 132 -11.26 -1.08 -3.41
CA CYS A 132 -9.83 -1.28 -3.46
C CYS A 132 -9.56 -2.77 -3.37
N LYS A 133 -8.84 -3.34 -4.34
CA LYS A 133 -8.55 -4.78 -4.37
C LYS A 133 -7.14 -5.08 -3.89
N TYR A 134 -6.19 -4.24 -4.24
CA TYR A 134 -4.77 -4.47 -3.96
C TYR A 134 -4.13 -3.30 -3.24
N ILE A 135 -3.10 -3.61 -2.45
CA ILE A 135 -2.09 -2.64 -2.04
C ILE A 135 -0.85 -2.96 -2.86
N THR A 136 -0.26 -1.98 -3.52
CA THR A 136 0.90 -2.15 -4.39
C THR A 136 2.11 -1.38 -3.88
N VAL A 137 3.28 -1.81 -4.29
CA VAL A 137 4.56 -1.13 -4.04
C VAL A 137 5.55 -1.47 -5.15
N ASP A 138 6.40 -0.51 -5.52
CA ASP A 138 7.62 -0.77 -6.30
C ASP A 138 8.77 -0.93 -5.30
N ALA A 139 9.07 -2.19 -4.95
CA ALA A 139 10.05 -2.50 -3.91
C ALA A 139 11.47 -2.54 -4.48
N TYR A 140 12.39 -1.77 -3.90
CA TYR A 140 13.81 -1.94 -4.13
C TYR A 140 14.30 -3.31 -3.67
N GLY A 141 15.34 -3.85 -4.31
CA GLY A 141 15.87 -5.17 -4.00
C GLY A 141 16.09 -5.43 -2.50
N ALA A 142 16.66 -4.46 -1.80
CA ALA A 142 16.90 -4.54 -0.35
C ALA A 142 15.60 -4.61 0.49
N SER A 143 14.49 -4.08 -0.02
CA SER A 143 13.20 -4.04 0.68
C SER A 143 12.30 -5.24 0.37
N ILE A 144 12.59 -6.02 -0.68
CA ILE A 144 11.78 -7.19 -1.08
C ILE A 144 11.57 -8.18 0.07
N PRO A 145 12.60 -8.59 0.85
CA PRO A 145 12.41 -9.54 1.95
C PRO A 145 11.42 -9.02 3.03
N PHE A 146 11.37 -7.72 3.26
CA PHE A 146 10.43 -7.11 4.18
C PHE A 146 8.97 -7.26 3.67
N TYR A 147 8.71 -6.94 2.41
CA TYR A 147 7.37 -7.06 1.82
C TYR A 147 6.92 -8.52 1.69
N LEU A 148 7.82 -9.45 1.36
CA LEU A 148 7.51 -10.89 1.34
C LEU A 148 7.06 -11.40 2.72
N LYS A 149 7.75 -10.98 3.80
CA LYS A 149 7.34 -11.30 5.19
C LYS A 149 5.98 -10.71 5.57
N LYS A 150 5.49 -9.74 4.82
CA LYS A 150 4.18 -9.11 4.96
C LYS A 150 3.14 -9.66 3.97
N ASN A 151 3.40 -10.83 3.39
CA ASN A 151 2.52 -11.53 2.44
C ASN A 151 2.29 -10.75 1.12
N PHE A 152 3.14 -9.79 0.78
CA PHE A 152 3.16 -9.27 -0.58
C PHE A 152 3.72 -10.32 -1.53
N THR A 153 3.20 -10.35 -2.74
CA THR A 153 3.64 -11.22 -3.81
C THR A 153 4.08 -10.41 -5.02
N PHE A 154 4.96 -10.95 -5.84
CA PHE A 154 5.34 -10.29 -7.09
C PHE A 154 4.14 -10.20 -8.03
N LEU A 155 3.94 -9.03 -8.63
CA LEU A 155 2.87 -8.81 -9.58
C LEU A 155 3.17 -9.47 -10.93
N THR A 156 4.42 -9.41 -11.38
CA THR A 156 4.86 -9.90 -12.68
C THR A 156 6.28 -10.44 -12.63
N LYS A 157 6.65 -11.23 -13.63
CA LYS A 157 8.05 -11.64 -13.87
C LYS A 157 8.79 -10.68 -14.82
N LYS A 158 8.08 -9.78 -15.51
CA LYS A 158 8.64 -8.87 -16.52
C LYS A 158 9.63 -7.84 -15.97
N ASP A 159 9.62 -7.64 -14.66
CA ASP A 159 10.50 -6.72 -13.92
C ASP A 159 11.61 -7.46 -13.14
N GLU A 160 11.79 -8.74 -13.39
CA GLU A 160 12.88 -9.52 -12.82
C GLU A 160 14.24 -8.96 -13.26
N GLY A 161 15.14 -8.71 -12.31
CA GLY A 161 16.44 -8.09 -12.57
C GLY A 161 16.43 -6.56 -12.69
N LYS A 162 15.27 -5.89 -12.58
CA LYS A 162 15.20 -4.43 -12.52
C LYS A 162 15.54 -3.92 -11.12
N GLU A 163 15.84 -2.63 -11.02
CA GLU A 163 16.13 -1.92 -9.77
C GLU A 163 15.00 -2.07 -8.75
N THR A 164 13.75 -2.00 -9.23
CA THR A 164 12.56 -2.21 -8.41
C THR A 164 11.69 -3.33 -8.97
N ARG A 165 11.00 -4.04 -8.06
CA ARG A 165 10.03 -5.08 -8.38
C ARG A 165 8.64 -4.66 -7.94
N GLN A 166 7.67 -4.78 -8.84
CA GLN A 166 6.27 -4.56 -8.50
C GLN A 166 5.74 -5.68 -7.63
N MET A 167 5.25 -5.34 -6.46
CA MET A 167 4.64 -6.28 -5.53
C MET A 167 3.22 -5.83 -5.17
N GLN A 168 2.39 -6.81 -4.82
CA GLN A 168 1.00 -6.59 -4.45
C GLN A 168 0.60 -7.40 -3.22
N TYR A 169 -0.34 -6.87 -2.48
CA TYR A 169 -1.06 -7.55 -1.40
C TYR A 169 -2.55 -7.56 -1.76
N ASP A 170 -3.16 -8.76 -1.83
CA ASP A 170 -4.60 -8.91 -2.10
C ASP A 170 -5.38 -8.81 -0.78
N ILE A 171 -6.26 -7.82 -0.65
CA ILE A 171 -7.06 -7.62 0.56
C ILE A 171 -8.35 -8.46 0.58
N THR A 172 -8.66 -9.17 -0.51
CA THR A 172 -9.89 -9.98 -0.61
C THR A 172 -10.04 -11.02 0.51
N PRO A 173 -8.97 -11.74 0.93
CA PRO A 173 -9.11 -12.71 2.03
C PRO A 173 -9.55 -12.06 3.35
N ILE A 174 -9.06 -10.85 3.66
CA ILE A 174 -9.44 -10.14 4.89
C ILE A 174 -10.91 -9.71 4.81
N LEU A 175 -11.33 -9.15 3.68
CA LEU A 175 -12.73 -8.73 3.49
C LEU A 175 -13.70 -9.90 3.59
N ASN A 176 -13.31 -11.06 3.07
CA ASN A 176 -14.15 -12.26 3.19
C ASN A 176 -14.25 -12.74 4.64
N ALA A 177 -13.14 -12.77 5.38
CA ALA A 177 -13.14 -13.14 6.80
C ALA A 177 -14.03 -12.22 7.65
N ILE A 178 -13.99 -10.92 7.40
CA ILE A 178 -14.85 -9.94 8.10
C ILE A 178 -16.33 -10.20 7.78
N LYS A 179 -16.68 -10.51 6.53
CA LYS A 179 -18.07 -10.82 6.14
C LYS A 179 -18.56 -12.09 6.82
N ASP A 180 -17.76 -13.15 6.80
CA ASP A 180 -18.12 -14.44 7.41
C ASP A 180 -18.38 -14.26 8.92
N GLU A 181 -17.55 -13.48 9.63
CA GLU A 181 -17.77 -13.14 11.03
C GLU A 181 -19.07 -12.36 11.26
N THR A 182 -19.39 -11.42 10.37
CA THR A 182 -20.59 -10.59 10.49
C THR A 182 -21.86 -11.41 10.23
N GLU A 183 -21.83 -12.36 9.30
CA GLU A 183 -22.96 -13.25 9.01
C GLU A 183 -23.23 -14.22 10.16
N VAL A 184 -22.19 -14.71 10.84
CA VAL A 184 -22.33 -15.57 12.02
C VAL A 184 -22.95 -14.86 13.22
N LEU A 185 -22.75 -13.54 13.32
CA LEU A 185 -23.27 -12.71 14.42
C LEU A 185 -24.70 -12.20 14.20
N GLN A 186 -25.29 -12.35 13.00
CA GLN A 186 -26.69 -12.05 12.74
C GLN A 186 -27.53 -13.32 12.92
N PRO A 187 -28.29 -13.44 14.03
CA PRO A 187 -29.24 -14.55 14.15
C PRO A 187 -30.29 -14.39 13.06
N THR A 188 -30.50 -15.44 12.30
CA THR A 188 -31.63 -15.58 11.36
C THR A 188 -32.93 -15.29 12.11
N LEU A 189 -33.57 -14.18 11.78
CA LEU A 189 -34.95 -13.87 12.17
C LEU A 189 -35.90 -14.74 11.36
#